data_92cf55a3d8d3e20f0a34f6d48112bd7d
#
_entry.id   92cf55a3d8d3e20f0a34f6d48112bd7d
#
_cell.length_a   1.000
_cell.length_b   1.000
_cell.length_c   1.000
_cell.angle_alpha   90.00
_cell.angle_beta   90.00
_cell.angle_gamma   90.00
#
_symmetry.space_group_name_H-M   'P 1'
#
loop_
_entity.id
_entity.type
_entity.pdbx_description
1 polymer ?
#
loop_
_entity_poly.entity_id
_entity_poly.type
_entity_poly.pdbx_seq_one_letter_code
_entity_poly.pdbx_strand_id
1 'polypeptide(L)'
;AYLIIRGLRTLDTRLNQHYKNTKQIINFLKKQKKIKEILYPYNPSSKNFKLWKKYYSGATGLLSIVIKSKNKSSVIKFVNSLELFGIGYSWGGFESLAILQELRSNKKDEYLQGRKYYRFNKDEHIVRLHIGLEDPQDLINDLRSSLRYIK
;
A
#
# COMPACT_ATOMS: atom_id res chain seq x y z
N ALA A 1 -9.17 10.01 -27.37
CA ALA A 1 -7.82 9.64 -27.87
C ALA A 1 -6.72 10.59 -27.38
N TYR A 2 -6.86 11.92 -27.51
CA TYR A 2 -5.80 12.88 -27.19
C TYR A 2 -5.26 12.79 -25.75
N LEU A 3 -6.11 12.74 -24.73
CA LEU A 3 -5.69 12.63 -23.31
C LEU A 3 -4.91 11.34 -23.03
N ILE A 4 -5.30 10.23 -23.67
CA ILE A 4 -4.60 8.94 -23.54
C ILE A 4 -3.19 9.04 -24.14
N ILE A 5 -3.07 9.62 -25.35
CA ILE A 5 -1.77 9.81 -26.02
C ILE A 5 -0.87 10.72 -25.17
N ARG A 6 -1.42 11.81 -24.61
CA ARG A 6 -0.68 12.70 -23.71
C ARG A 6 -0.17 11.94 -22.47
N GLY A 7 -1.02 11.11 -21.85
CA GLY A 7 -0.66 10.30 -20.69
C GLY A 7 0.44 9.26 -21.00
N LEU A 8 0.38 8.61 -22.18
CA LEU A 8 1.37 7.63 -22.61
C LEU A 8 2.77 8.22 -22.78
N ARG A 9 2.87 9.46 -23.26
CA ARG A 9 4.16 10.13 -23.48
C ARG A 9 5.00 10.32 -22.20
N THR A 10 4.37 10.35 -21.03
CA THR A 10 5.04 10.51 -19.72
C THR A 10 4.92 9.27 -18.84
N LEU A 11 4.42 8.15 -19.38
CA LEU A 11 4.12 6.96 -18.58
C LEU A 11 5.38 6.41 -17.91
N ASP A 12 6.47 6.23 -18.66
CA ASP A 12 7.72 5.72 -18.12
C ASP A 12 8.27 6.59 -16.99
N THR A 13 8.30 7.91 -17.20
CA THR A 13 8.76 8.87 -16.19
C THR A 13 7.92 8.77 -14.90
N ARG A 14 6.58 8.65 -15.02
CA ARG A 14 5.69 8.52 -13.85
C ARG A 14 5.88 7.19 -13.14
N LEU A 15 5.97 6.08 -13.86
CA LEU A 15 6.20 4.75 -13.27
C LEU A 15 7.54 4.70 -12.53
N ASN A 16 8.59 5.27 -13.10
CA ASN A 16 9.90 5.38 -12.46
C ASN A 16 9.84 6.22 -11.17
N GLN A 17 9.09 7.32 -11.18
CA GLN A 17 8.94 8.16 -9.98
C GLN A 17 8.11 7.46 -8.91
N HIS A 18 6.98 6.82 -9.25
CA HIS A 18 6.21 6.00 -8.33
C HIS A 18 7.10 4.94 -7.66
N TYR A 19 7.90 4.24 -8.45
CA TYR A 19 8.82 3.23 -7.91
C TYR A 19 9.85 3.83 -6.94
N LYS A 20 10.48 4.96 -7.30
CA LYS A 20 11.47 5.64 -6.44
C LYS A 20 10.85 6.07 -5.11
N ASN A 21 9.68 6.69 -5.15
CA ASN A 21 8.96 7.12 -3.97
C ASN A 21 8.58 5.92 -3.09
N THR A 22 7.98 4.89 -3.70
CA THR A 22 7.56 3.67 -2.99
C THR A 22 8.71 2.99 -2.27
N LYS A 23 9.89 2.94 -2.88
CA LYS A 23 11.09 2.37 -2.24
C LYS A 23 11.48 3.11 -0.97
N GLN A 24 11.37 4.45 -0.95
CA GLN A 24 11.66 5.25 0.24
C GLN A 24 10.60 5.01 1.33
N ILE A 25 9.32 4.99 0.96
CA ILE A 25 8.22 4.69 1.87
C ILE A 25 8.38 3.29 2.49
N ILE A 26 8.70 2.27 1.70
CA ILE A 26 8.94 0.91 2.19
C ILE A 26 10.11 0.88 3.18
N ASN A 27 11.21 1.59 2.91
CA ASN A 27 12.36 1.66 3.81
C ASN A 27 12.00 2.31 5.15
N PHE A 28 11.11 3.30 5.14
CA PHE A 28 10.57 3.89 6.36
C PHE A 28 9.65 2.91 7.10
N LEU A 29 8.69 2.30 6.40
CA LEU A 29 7.69 1.40 6.98
C LEU A 29 8.33 0.15 7.62
N LYS A 30 9.40 -0.40 7.04
CA LYS A 30 10.16 -1.54 7.59
C LYS A 30 10.70 -1.29 9.00
N LYS A 31 10.92 -0.02 9.37
CA LYS A 31 11.44 0.36 10.68
C LYS A 31 10.33 0.56 11.72
N GLN A 32 9.06 0.47 11.31
CA GLN A 32 7.92 0.73 12.20
C GLN A 32 7.46 -0.55 12.89
N LYS A 33 7.59 -0.62 14.22
CA LYS A 33 7.23 -1.81 15.03
C LYS A 33 5.76 -2.23 14.90
N LYS A 34 4.87 -1.31 14.54
CA LYS A 34 3.42 -1.52 14.37
C LYS A 34 3.07 -2.14 13.01
N ILE A 35 4.01 -2.12 12.06
CA ILE A 35 3.85 -2.74 10.75
C ILE A 35 4.41 -4.15 10.83
N LYS A 36 3.51 -5.13 10.74
CA LYS A 36 3.88 -6.56 10.76
C LYS A 36 4.51 -7.01 9.45
N GLU A 37 3.93 -6.57 8.34
CA GLU A 37 4.32 -7.02 7.01
C GLU A 37 4.02 -5.96 5.96
N ILE A 38 4.81 -5.94 4.89
CA ILE A 38 4.60 -5.11 3.71
C ILE A 38 4.37 -6.04 2.52
N LEU A 39 3.15 -6.01 1.99
CA LEU A 39 2.73 -6.80 0.85
C LEU A 39 3.08 -6.04 -0.44
N TYR A 40 4.24 -6.32 -0.95
CA TYR A 40 4.77 -5.73 -2.17
C TYR A 40 5.63 -6.76 -2.90
N PRO A 41 5.18 -7.31 -4.04
CA PRO A 41 5.87 -8.43 -4.71
C PRO A 41 7.32 -8.13 -5.07
N TYR A 42 7.63 -6.87 -5.37
CA TYR A 42 9.00 -6.41 -5.67
C TYR A 42 9.92 -6.36 -4.44
N ASN A 43 9.39 -6.45 -3.22
CA ASN A 43 10.24 -6.46 -2.03
C ASN A 43 11.02 -7.79 -1.97
N PRO A 44 12.37 -7.77 -1.88
CA PRO A 44 13.19 -9.00 -1.82
C PRO A 44 12.78 -9.98 -0.71
N SER A 45 12.20 -9.49 0.39
CA SER A 45 11.65 -10.32 1.46
C SER A 45 10.27 -10.93 1.15
N SER A 46 9.65 -10.58 0.02
CA SER A 46 8.38 -11.16 -0.39
C SER A 46 8.56 -12.61 -0.84
N LYS A 47 7.64 -13.49 -0.43
CA LYS A 47 7.57 -14.89 -0.89
C LYS A 47 7.44 -14.98 -2.43
N ASN A 48 6.85 -13.95 -3.04
CA ASN A 48 6.59 -13.89 -4.47
C ASN A 48 7.71 -13.17 -5.26
N PHE A 49 8.80 -12.76 -4.61
CA PHE A 49 9.86 -11.98 -5.28
C PHE A 49 10.49 -12.71 -6.47
N LYS A 50 10.76 -14.02 -6.34
CA LYS A 50 11.31 -14.84 -7.44
C LYS A 50 10.36 -14.88 -8.64
N LEU A 51 9.06 -15.04 -8.38
CA LEU A 51 8.02 -15.07 -9.41
C LEU A 51 7.88 -13.71 -10.07
N TRP A 52 7.87 -12.63 -9.25
CA TRP A 52 7.87 -11.27 -9.76
C TRP A 52 9.06 -11.03 -10.71
N LYS A 53 10.28 -11.35 -10.28
CA LYS A 53 11.50 -11.18 -11.09
C LYS A 53 11.48 -11.94 -12.42
N LYS A 54 10.74 -13.04 -12.48
CA LYS A 54 10.60 -13.82 -13.70
C LYS A 54 9.69 -13.15 -14.74
N TYR A 55 8.62 -12.47 -14.27
CA TYR A 55 7.55 -11.99 -15.15
C TYR A 55 7.48 -10.47 -15.29
N TYR A 56 8.15 -9.71 -14.43
CA TYR A 56 8.05 -8.26 -14.41
C TYR A 56 9.43 -7.61 -14.40
N SER A 57 9.55 -6.49 -15.11
CA SER A 57 10.78 -5.69 -15.20
C SER A 57 10.75 -4.46 -14.26
N GLY A 58 9.58 -4.09 -13.74
CA GLY A 58 9.39 -2.89 -12.92
C GLY A 58 8.34 -3.05 -11.85
N ALA A 59 8.16 -2.02 -11.06
CA ALA A 59 7.18 -1.95 -9.99
C ALA A 59 6.53 -0.57 -9.94
N THR A 60 5.40 -0.48 -9.26
CA THR A 60 4.57 0.74 -9.19
C THR A 60 4.39 1.20 -7.74
N GLY A 61 3.53 2.21 -7.55
CA GLY A 61 3.17 2.76 -6.25
C GLY A 61 2.23 1.92 -5.39
N LEU A 62 1.71 0.80 -5.90
CA LEU A 62 0.66 0.04 -5.22
C LEU A 62 1.25 -1.01 -4.28
N LEU A 63 0.95 -0.88 -2.99
CA LEU A 63 1.34 -1.83 -1.95
C LEU A 63 0.25 -1.95 -0.88
N SER A 64 0.41 -2.90 0.03
CA SER A 64 -0.39 -2.94 1.25
C SER A 64 0.49 -3.17 2.47
N ILE A 65 0.06 -2.65 3.61
CA ILE A 65 0.69 -2.89 4.91
C ILE A 65 -0.24 -3.68 5.80
N VAL A 66 0.31 -4.62 6.55
CA VAL A 66 -0.39 -5.35 7.60
C VAL A 66 -0.04 -4.70 8.92
N ILE A 67 -1.03 -4.13 9.57
CA ILE A 67 -0.91 -3.49 10.88
C ILE A 67 -1.39 -4.46 11.96
N LYS A 68 -0.61 -4.64 13.01
CA LYS A 68 -1.01 -5.41 14.18
C LYS A 68 -1.58 -4.48 15.23
N SER A 69 -2.88 -4.60 15.50
CA SER A 69 -3.58 -3.84 16.55
C SER A 69 -4.82 -4.57 17.02
N LYS A 70 -5.01 -4.67 18.33
CA LYS A 70 -6.25 -5.19 18.92
C LYS A 70 -7.43 -4.23 18.74
N ASN A 71 -7.16 -2.96 18.45
CA ASN A 71 -8.15 -1.91 18.33
C ASN A 71 -8.29 -1.43 16.88
N LYS A 72 -9.30 -1.96 16.17
CA LYS A 72 -9.62 -1.53 14.79
C LYS A 72 -9.87 -0.02 14.67
N SER A 73 -10.48 0.61 15.70
CA SER A 73 -10.74 2.05 15.68
C SER A 73 -9.45 2.86 15.64
N SER A 74 -8.34 2.36 16.21
CA SER A 74 -7.03 3.02 16.12
C SER A 74 -6.47 3.00 14.71
N VAL A 75 -6.74 1.92 13.94
CA VAL A 75 -6.33 1.82 12.54
C VAL A 75 -7.19 2.70 11.64
N ILE A 76 -8.50 2.80 11.92
CA ILE A 76 -9.39 3.75 11.24
C ILE A 76 -8.90 5.18 11.50
N LYS A 77 -8.56 5.50 12.76
CA LYS A 77 -8.03 6.83 13.11
C LYS A 77 -6.71 7.12 12.40
N PHE A 78 -5.83 6.13 12.27
CA PHE A 78 -4.60 6.25 11.49
C PHE A 78 -4.90 6.67 10.05
N VAL A 79 -5.79 5.94 9.36
CA VAL A 79 -6.13 6.25 7.95
C VAL A 79 -6.78 7.63 7.84
N ASN A 80 -7.72 7.95 8.73
CA ASN A 80 -8.45 9.22 8.70
C ASN A 80 -7.60 10.45 9.09
N SER A 81 -6.44 10.23 9.71
CA SER A 81 -5.52 11.31 10.11
C SER A 81 -4.42 11.61 9.09
N LEU A 82 -4.40 10.86 7.98
CA LEU A 82 -3.52 11.17 6.86
C LEU A 82 -4.00 12.43 6.14
N GLU A 83 -3.09 13.36 5.91
CA GLU A 83 -3.40 14.67 5.31
C GLU A 83 -3.08 14.70 3.82
N LEU A 84 -2.04 13.98 3.39
CA LEU A 84 -1.62 13.92 1.98
C LEU A 84 -2.20 12.70 1.25
N PHE A 85 -2.56 11.64 1.98
CA PHE A 85 -3.18 10.47 1.38
C PHE A 85 -4.70 10.64 1.31
N GLY A 86 -5.25 10.74 0.13
CA GLY A 86 -6.71 10.67 -0.08
C GLY A 86 -7.26 9.28 0.24
N ILE A 87 -8.55 9.18 0.57
CA ILE A 87 -9.24 7.90 0.77
C ILE A 87 -9.81 7.43 -0.57
N GLY A 88 -9.33 6.32 -1.10
CA GLY A 88 -9.81 5.83 -2.39
C GLY A 88 -9.17 4.53 -2.87
N TYR A 89 -9.80 3.92 -3.88
CA TYR A 89 -9.38 2.67 -4.51
C TYR A 89 -8.53 2.84 -5.77
N SER A 90 -8.40 4.03 -6.32
CA SER A 90 -7.63 4.31 -7.53
C SER A 90 -6.15 3.95 -7.36
N TRP A 91 -5.41 3.95 -8.44
CA TRP A 91 -3.97 3.74 -8.49
C TRP A 91 -3.38 4.29 -9.80
N GLY A 92 -2.08 4.57 -9.80
CA GLY A 92 -1.37 5.05 -11.00
C GLY A 92 -1.57 6.54 -11.29
N GLY A 93 -2.38 7.25 -10.51
CA GLY A 93 -2.53 8.70 -10.54
C GLY A 93 -1.37 9.42 -9.84
N PHE A 94 -1.38 10.74 -9.87
CA PHE A 94 -0.37 11.58 -9.23
C PHE A 94 -0.52 11.62 -7.71
N GLU A 95 -1.75 11.44 -7.21
CA GLU A 95 -2.10 11.49 -5.80
C GLU A 95 -1.78 10.20 -5.05
N SER A 96 -1.33 10.31 -3.81
CA SER A 96 -1.23 9.19 -2.87
C SER A 96 -2.58 8.86 -2.27
N LEU A 97 -2.86 7.56 -2.10
CA LEU A 97 -4.14 7.08 -1.58
C LEU A 97 -3.93 6.03 -0.49
N ALA A 98 -4.83 6.03 0.49
CA ALA A 98 -4.87 5.02 1.55
C ALA A 98 -6.30 4.54 1.78
N ILE A 99 -6.46 3.22 2.01
CA ILE A 99 -7.76 2.66 2.38
C ILE A 99 -7.62 1.41 3.24
N LEU A 100 -8.37 1.37 4.33
CA LEU A 100 -8.50 0.18 5.16
C LEU A 100 -9.33 -0.88 4.42
N GLN A 101 -8.76 -2.07 4.25
CA GLN A 101 -9.43 -3.20 3.61
C GLN A 101 -10.21 -4.02 4.64
N GLU A 102 -11.48 -4.25 4.39
CA GLU A 102 -12.29 -5.18 5.16
C GLU A 102 -12.27 -6.56 4.50
N LEU A 103 -11.31 -7.39 4.89
CA LEU A 103 -11.20 -8.77 4.42
C LEU A 103 -11.97 -9.74 5.33
N ARG A 104 -13.19 -9.39 5.75
CA ARG A 104 -14.06 -10.34 6.43
C ARG A 104 -14.58 -11.35 5.41
N SER A 105 -14.09 -12.58 5.48
CA SER A 105 -14.79 -13.69 4.86
C SER A 105 -16.12 -13.87 5.63
N ASN A 106 -17.22 -13.38 5.11
CA ASN A 106 -18.48 -14.00 5.40
C ASN A 106 -18.32 -15.45 4.95
N LYS A 107 -18.66 -16.44 5.81
CA LYS A 107 -18.56 -17.88 5.49
C LYS A 107 -19.31 -18.30 4.22
N LYS A 108 -20.10 -17.41 3.62
CA LYS A 108 -20.84 -17.57 2.37
C LYS A 108 -20.13 -17.07 1.12
N ASP A 109 -18.97 -16.43 1.25
CA ASP A 109 -18.26 -15.84 0.11
C ASP A 109 -17.28 -16.88 -0.47
N GLU A 110 -17.78 -17.77 -1.35
CA GLU A 110 -16.98 -18.79 -2.04
C GLU A 110 -15.77 -18.21 -2.76
N TYR A 111 -15.88 -16.98 -3.25
CA TYR A 111 -14.79 -16.26 -3.89
C TYR A 111 -13.60 -15.99 -2.94
N LEU A 112 -13.87 -15.84 -1.65
CA LEU A 112 -12.84 -15.66 -0.62
C LEU A 112 -12.35 -16.98 -0.02
N GLN A 113 -13.10 -18.08 -0.13
CA GLN A 113 -12.69 -19.40 0.35
C GLN A 113 -11.50 -20.00 -0.42
N GLY A 114 -11.31 -19.64 -1.69
CA GLY A 114 -10.16 -20.03 -2.50
C GLY A 114 -8.85 -19.37 -2.11
N ARG A 115 -8.84 -18.38 -1.23
CA ARG A 115 -7.63 -17.67 -0.80
C ARG A 115 -6.88 -18.40 0.31
N LYS A 116 -6.35 -19.57 0.03
CA LYS A 116 -5.42 -20.30 0.91
C LYS A 116 -4.11 -19.53 1.24
N TYR A 117 -3.87 -18.40 0.58
CA TYR A 117 -2.58 -17.72 0.58
C TYR A 117 -2.38 -16.70 1.69
N TYR A 118 -3.46 -16.18 2.29
CA TYR A 118 -3.36 -15.20 3.37
C TYR A 118 -4.43 -15.42 4.43
N ARG A 119 -4.01 -15.89 5.60
CA ARG A 119 -4.86 -15.93 6.80
C ARG A 119 -4.44 -14.77 7.69
N PHE A 120 -5.33 -13.82 7.88
CA PHE A 120 -5.15 -12.74 8.84
C PHE A 120 -5.74 -13.13 10.19
N ASN A 121 -5.02 -12.80 11.25
CA ASN A 121 -5.52 -12.91 12.61
C ASN A 121 -6.52 -11.77 12.90
N LYS A 122 -7.34 -11.94 13.94
CA LYS A 122 -8.34 -10.93 14.35
C LYS A 122 -7.72 -9.55 14.62
N ASP A 123 -6.47 -9.53 15.06
CA ASP A 123 -5.72 -8.32 15.41
C ASP A 123 -4.89 -7.77 14.23
N GLU A 124 -5.10 -8.27 13.03
CA GLU A 124 -4.38 -7.85 11.84
C GLU A 124 -5.31 -7.10 10.89
N HIS A 125 -4.85 -5.94 10.45
CA HIS A 125 -5.60 -5.04 9.58
C HIS A 125 -4.75 -4.71 8.37
N ILE A 126 -5.37 -4.72 7.18
CA ILE A 126 -4.69 -4.37 5.94
C ILE A 126 -5.07 -2.94 5.57
N VAL A 127 -4.07 -2.12 5.36
CA VAL A 127 -4.23 -0.82 4.70
C VAL A 127 -3.55 -0.88 3.35
N ARG A 128 -4.32 -0.69 2.29
CA ARG A 128 -3.81 -0.56 0.94
C ARG A 128 -3.37 0.87 0.73
N LEU A 129 -2.16 1.03 0.19
CA LEU A 129 -1.57 2.30 -0.15
C LEU A 129 -1.29 2.36 -1.65
N HIS A 130 -1.54 3.51 -2.24
CA HIS A 130 -0.95 3.92 -3.50
C HIS A 130 -0.03 5.11 -3.24
N ILE A 131 1.21 5.02 -3.67
CA ILE A 131 2.20 6.08 -3.52
C ILE A 131 2.23 6.87 -4.82
N GLY A 132 1.89 8.14 -4.72
CA GLY A 132 1.81 9.07 -5.82
C GLY A 132 3.16 9.69 -6.20
N LEU A 133 3.09 10.89 -6.75
CA LEU A 133 4.23 11.65 -7.26
C LEU A 133 4.69 12.78 -6.33
N GLU A 134 4.06 12.92 -5.17
CA GLU A 134 4.40 13.91 -4.14
C GLU A 134 5.81 13.67 -3.61
N ASP A 135 6.38 14.63 -2.91
CA ASP A 135 7.66 14.46 -2.25
C ASP A 135 7.62 13.28 -1.25
N PRO A 136 8.48 12.28 -1.38
CA PRO A 136 8.44 11.11 -0.52
C PRO A 136 8.75 11.43 0.95
N GLN A 137 9.45 12.52 1.26
CA GLN A 137 9.72 12.91 2.64
C GLN A 137 8.45 13.48 3.30
N ASP A 138 7.63 14.20 2.55
CA ASP A 138 6.34 14.70 3.04
C ASP A 138 5.38 13.56 3.32
N LEU A 139 5.29 12.58 2.40
CA LEU A 139 4.52 11.35 2.61
C LEU A 139 5.01 10.55 3.83
N ILE A 140 6.33 10.48 4.06
CA ILE A 140 6.91 9.83 5.25
C ILE A 140 6.52 10.59 6.52
N ASN A 141 6.53 11.91 6.50
CA ASN A 141 6.16 12.73 7.65
C ASN A 141 4.68 12.57 7.99
N ASP A 142 3.81 12.53 6.99
CA ASP A 142 2.38 12.27 7.14
C ASP A 142 2.13 10.88 7.74
N LEU A 143 2.72 9.83 7.17
CA LEU A 143 2.65 8.47 7.71
C LEU A 143 3.18 8.39 9.15
N ARG A 144 4.29 9.05 9.45
CA ARG A 144 4.89 9.08 10.81
C ARG A 144 3.96 9.73 11.82
N SER A 145 3.37 10.86 11.47
CA SER A 145 2.42 11.58 12.31
C SER A 145 1.19 10.74 12.61
N SER A 146 0.67 10.05 11.60
CA SER A 146 -0.56 9.28 11.69
C SER A 146 -0.37 7.91 12.37
N LEU A 147 0.79 7.26 12.20
CA LEU A 147 1.11 5.97 12.85
C LEU A 147 1.07 6.04 14.39
N ARG A 148 1.23 7.22 15.02
CA ARG A 148 1.12 7.37 16.48
C ARG A 148 -0.27 6.99 17.03
N TYR A 149 -1.32 7.04 16.23
CA TYR A 149 -2.67 6.68 16.65
C TYR A 149 -2.89 5.16 16.78
N ILE A 150 -2.03 4.34 16.21
CA ILE A 150 -2.12 2.89 16.33
C ILE A 150 -1.68 2.47 17.74
N LYS A 151 -2.57 1.78 18.45
CA LYS A 151 -2.36 1.23 19.80
C LYS A 151 -2.20 -0.28 19.75
#